data_f5e27d0aaada0edbe4e36c07275b98dd
#
_entry.id   f5e27d0aaada0edbe4e36c07275b98dd
#
_cell.length_a   1.000
_cell.length_b   1.000
_cell.length_c   1.000
_cell.angle_alpha   90.00
_cell.angle_beta   90.00
_cell.angle_gamma   90.00
#
_symmetry.space_group_name_H-M   'P 1'
#
loop_
_entity.id
_entity.type
_entity.pdbx_description
1 polymer ?
#
loop_
_entity_poly.entity_id
_entity_poly.type
_entity_poly.pdbx_seq_one_letter_code
_entity_poly.pdbx_strand_id
1 'polypeptide(L)'
;MILHRWLASLLLFFSCSTIACQLTASTPSIQFGSVSSFTVSSTQQQSSAQPHAGITCDFSTLVSLLSGDYVSVTFTSLNGGQMTTQGDASSIINYQIFGDSSLSEEYVFGQLHTFTDTDLLDLLGLFGDQVEFPLYARTGAGSNLSAGIYTDQITASWNWNYCKGVGLPGVCIIRTEGSAQSTITVKLEVTPDCMITAPDIDFGSSPLVAGFDPVSQVISLTCTKNSSFTIGLNDGVNASGGQRRMAFDSNYLEYEIYKSSSTERWGSAGAERREQSDVDTGDAIPDGITPQNYNYRAQIMTSQNTPPAGTYTDSIIVDVQF
;
A
#
# COMPACT_ATOMS: atom_id res chain seq x y z
N MET A 1 46.59 -43.10 60.91
CA MET A 1 45.20 -42.92 60.44
C MET A 1 45.18 -41.80 59.44
N ILE A 2 45.33 -42.11 58.14
CA ILE A 2 45.42 -41.10 57.06
C ILE A 2 44.16 -41.22 56.20
N LEU A 3 43.31 -40.21 56.24
CA LEU A 3 42.07 -40.17 55.51
C LEU A 3 42.32 -39.59 54.09
N HIS A 4 42.17 -40.37 53.07
CA HIS A 4 42.24 -39.94 51.67
C HIS A 4 40.92 -39.42 51.24
N ARG A 5 40.83 -38.07 51.00
CA ARG A 5 39.69 -37.41 50.32
C ARG A 5 39.88 -37.51 48.81
N TRP A 6 39.00 -38.25 48.15
CA TRP A 6 38.85 -38.27 46.71
C TRP A 6 38.01 -37.09 46.29
N LEU A 7 38.60 -36.11 45.61
CA LEU A 7 37.84 -35.07 44.86
C LEU A 7 37.50 -35.66 43.50
N ALA A 8 36.22 -35.99 43.30
CA ALA A 8 35.68 -36.29 41.97
C ALA A 8 35.39 -34.98 41.27
N SER A 9 36.23 -34.63 40.29
CA SER A 9 36.02 -33.44 39.42
C SER A 9 34.97 -33.80 38.36
N LEU A 10 33.75 -33.32 38.52
CA LEU A 10 32.63 -33.44 37.56
C LEU A 10 32.87 -32.42 36.44
N LEU A 11 33.46 -32.86 35.33
CA LEU A 11 33.55 -32.10 34.09
C LEU A 11 32.16 -32.02 33.44
N LEU A 12 31.46 -30.91 33.66
CA LEU A 12 30.27 -30.54 32.92
C LEU A 12 30.68 -30.16 31.49
N PHE A 13 30.49 -31.07 30.56
CA PHE A 13 30.55 -30.79 29.13
C PHE A 13 29.33 -29.95 28.77
N PHE A 14 29.49 -28.63 28.72
CA PHE A 14 28.57 -27.77 28.04
C PHE A 14 28.66 -28.07 26.54
N SER A 15 27.74 -28.87 26.04
CA SER A 15 27.52 -29.03 24.60
C SER A 15 26.99 -27.68 24.06
N CYS A 16 27.87 -26.83 23.58
CA CYS A 16 27.51 -25.66 22.81
C CYS A 16 26.96 -26.18 21.47
N SER A 17 25.64 -26.27 21.34
CA SER A 17 24.98 -26.56 20.07
C SER A 17 25.21 -25.36 19.18
N THR A 18 26.18 -25.41 18.28
CA THR A 18 26.35 -24.41 17.24
C THR A 18 25.17 -24.54 16.28
N ILE A 19 24.22 -23.64 16.37
CA ILE A 19 23.11 -23.55 15.41
C ILE A 19 23.72 -23.19 14.06
N ALA A 20 23.57 -24.08 13.08
CA ALA A 20 24.17 -23.91 11.76
C ALA A 20 23.36 -22.93 10.88
N CYS A 21 22.04 -22.89 11.05
CA CYS A 21 21.17 -21.91 10.43
C CYS A 21 20.30 -21.28 11.51
N GLN A 22 20.00 -20.00 11.36
CA GLN A 22 19.11 -19.25 12.25
C GLN A 22 18.19 -18.36 11.45
N LEU A 23 17.05 -18.00 12.01
CA LEU A 23 16.14 -17.05 11.37
C LEU A 23 16.82 -15.69 11.24
N THR A 24 16.74 -15.09 10.05
CA THR A 24 17.38 -13.79 9.74
C THR A 24 16.75 -12.66 10.58
N ALA A 25 15.45 -12.73 10.83
CA ALA A 25 14.73 -11.79 11.67
C ALA A 25 13.71 -12.51 12.56
N SER A 26 13.47 -11.97 13.76
CA SER A 26 12.47 -12.51 14.70
C SER A 26 11.04 -12.28 14.26
N THR A 27 10.77 -11.19 13.53
CA THR A 27 9.45 -10.79 13.01
C THR A 27 9.59 -10.24 11.60
N PRO A 28 9.84 -11.11 10.61
CA PRO A 28 9.98 -10.67 9.22
C PRO A 28 8.66 -10.15 8.68
N SER A 29 8.72 -9.13 7.81
CA SER A 29 7.53 -8.57 7.17
C SER A 29 7.79 -8.20 5.72
N ILE A 30 6.80 -8.41 4.87
CA ILE A 30 6.74 -7.95 3.49
C ILE A 30 5.82 -6.73 3.45
N GLN A 31 6.34 -5.58 3.04
CA GLN A 31 5.62 -4.31 3.03
C GLN A 31 5.47 -3.81 1.59
N PHE A 32 4.24 -3.51 1.18
CA PHE A 32 3.94 -2.84 -0.10
C PHE A 32 3.84 -1.31 0.04
N GLY A 33 3.86 -0.81 1.28
CA GLY A 33 3.69 0.61 1.58
C GLY A 33 2.22 1.04 1.59
N SER A 34 2.00 2.34 1.32
CA SER A 34 0.69 3.00 1.29
C SER A 34 0.40 3.44 -0.14
N VAL A 35 -0.71 3.01 -0.71
CA VAL A 35 -1.07 3.19 -2.13
C VAL A 35 -2.55 3.50 -2.26
N SER A 36 -2.93 4.39 -3.20
CA SER A 36 -4.36 4.70 -3.41
C SER A 36 -5.12 3.51 -3.99
N SER A 37 -6.41 3.41 -3.67
CA SER A 37 -7.29 2.34 -4.17
C SER A 37 -7.30 2.24 -5.69
N PHE A 38 -7.29 3.37 -6.41
CA PHE A 38 -7.27 3.41 -7.87
C PHE A 38 -5.93 2.96 -8.45
N THR A 39 -4.82 3.26 -7.77
CA THR A 39 -3.50 2.77 -8.18
C THR A 39 -3.40 1.25 -8.02
N VAL A 40 -3.87 0.68 -6.90
CA VAL A 40 -3.91 -0.77 -6.69
C VAL A 40 -4.84 -1.44 -7.70
N SER A 41 -5.96 -0.82 -8.04
CA SER A 41 -6.89 -1.32 -9.06
C SER A 41 -6.27 -1.37 -10.46
N SER A 42 -5.43 -0.40 -10.81
CA SER A 42 -4.89 -0.25 -12.17
C SER A 42 -3.53 -0.93 -12.37
N THR A 43 -2.71 -1.03 -11.32
CA THR A 43 -1.33 -1.51 -11.41
C THR A 43 -0.97 -2.51 -10.32
N GLN A 44 -0.11 -3.46 -10.65
CA GLN A 44 0.48 -4.37 -9.67
C GLN A 44 1.45 -3.59 -8.77
N GLN A 45 1.41 -3.87 -7.47
CA GLN A 45 2.34 -3.31 -6.50
C GLN A 45 3.45 -4.32 -6.22
N GLN A 46 4.68 -3.83 -6.02
CA GLN A 46 5.80 -4.65 -5.59
C GLN A 46 6.18 -4.27 -4.16
N SER A 47 6.70 -5.21 -3.39
CA SER A 47 7.13 -4.94 -2.02
C SER A 47 8.24 -3.87 -2.01
N SER A 48 8.08 -2.86 -1.16
CA SER A 48 9.00 -1.71 -1.09
C SER A 48 10.32 -2.03 -0.39
N ALA A 49 10.34 -3.05 0.47
CA ALA A 49 11.54 -3.48 1.19
C ALA A 49 11.85 -4.93 0.82
N GLN A 50 13.13 -5.25 0.78
CA GLN A 50 13.61 -6.62 0.74
C GLN A 50 13.67 -7.14 2.18
N PRO A 51 12.61 -7.73 2.71
CA PRO A 51 12.72 -8.32 4.02
C PRO A 51 13.57 -9.57 3.85
N HIS A 52 14.67 -9.63 4.55
CA HIS A 52 15.38 -10.88 4.76
C HIS A 52 14.51 -11.77 5.65
N ALA A 53 13.45 -12.30 5.06
CA ALA A 53 12.43 -13.08 5.76
C ALA A 53 12.77 -14.57 5.82
N GLY A 54 14.00 -14.91 5.42
CA GLY A 54 14.51 -16.26 5.34
C GLY A 54 15.27 -16.70 6.57
N ILE A 55 16.20 -17.60 6.32
CA ILE A 55 17.22 -18.07 7.28
C ILE A 55 18.60 -17.62 6.82
N THR A 56 19.49 -17.41 7.78
CA THR A 56 20.92 -17.24 7.56
C THR A 56 21.63 -18.49 7.98
N CYS A 57 22.37 -19.09 7.08
CA CYS A 57 23.17 -20.27 7.33
C CYS A 57 24.67 -19.94 7.29
N ASP A 58 25.42 -20.40 8.27
CA ASP A 58 26.87 -20.23 8.34
C ASP A 58 27.56 -21.30 7.50
N PHE A 59 28.08 -20.90 6.37
CA PHE A 59 28.85 -21.72 5.45
C PHE A 59 30.35 -21.36 5.48
N SER A 60 30.84 -20.69 6.51
CA SER A 60 32.18 -20.09 6.61
C SER A 60 33.37 -21.06 6.40
N THR A 61 33.13 -22.37 6.30
CA THR A 61 34.14 -23.38 6.03
C THR A 61 34.00 -24.04 4.66
N LEU A 62 33.24 -23.45 3.77
CA LEU A 62 32.84 -24.06 2.50
C LEU A 62 33.91 -23.96 1.43
N VAL A 63 34.60 -25.02 1.24
CA VAL A 63 35.31 -25.30 0.00
C VAL A 63 34.62 -26.41 -0.81
N SER A 64 33.55 -27.02 -0.27
CA SER A 64 32.83 -28.07 -0.99
C SER A 64 31.42 -28.30 -0.43
N LEU A 65 30.42 -27.74 -1.09
CA LEU A 65 29.09 -28.33 -1.06
C LEU A 65 29.18 -29.71 -1.72
N LEU A 66 28.73 -30.74 -1.02
CA LEU A 66 28.75 -32.11 -1.51
C LEU A 66 27.43 -32.43 -2.20
N SER A 67 27.48 -33.29 -3.18
CA SER A 67 26.29 -33.85 -3.79
C SER A 67 25.35 -34.41 -2.71
N GLY A 68 24.14 -33.87 -2.64
CA GLY A 68 23.12 -34.20 -1.63
C GLY A 68 22.99 -33.21 -0.48
N ASP A 69 23.74 -32.10 -0.48
CA ASP A 69 23.51 -30.96 0.42
C ASP A 69 22.33 -30.15 -0.07
N TYR A 70 21.47 -29.72 0.86
CA TYR A 70 20.30 -28.89 0.51
C TYR A 70 19.85 -27.99 1.66
N VAL A 71 19.19 -26.92 1.27
CA VAL A 71 18.26 -26.15 2.10
C VAL A 71 16.92 -26.19 1.39
N SER A 72 15.84 -26.39 2.12
CA SER A 72 14.52 -26.40 1.53
C SER A 72 13.52 -25.59 2.36
N VAL A 73 12.49 -25.08 1.72
CA VAL A 73 11.43 -24.28 2.36
C VAL A 73 10.06 -24.60 1.75
N THR A 74 9.06 -24.59 2.62
CA THR A 74 7.65 -24.55 2.20
C THR A 74 7.01 -23.32 2.79
N PHE A 75 6.42 -22.46 1.93
CA PHE A 75 5.66 -21.30 2.34
C PHE A 75 4.17 -21.64 2.37
N THR A 76 3.51 -21.40 3.50
CA THR A 76 2.08 -21.61 3.66
C THR A 76 1.42 -20.30 4.04
N SER A 77 0.58 -19.75 3.17
CA SER A 77 -0.23 -18.56 3.45
C SER A 77 -1.46 -18.95 4.27
N LEU A 78 -1.79 -18.15 5.28
CA LEU A 78 -2.99 -18.34 6.09
C LEU A 78 -4.28 -18.20 5.27
N ASN A 79 -4.28 -17.26 4.30
CA ASN A 79 -5.44 -16.97 3.47
C ASN A 79 -5.25 -17.41 2.00
N GLY A 80 -4.34 -18.36 1.72
CA GLY A 80 -4.15 -18.89 0.36
C GLY A 80 -3.58 -17.90 -0.65
N GLY A 81 -2.68 -17.01 -0.24
CA GLY A 81 -2.09 -15.97 -1.09
C GLY A 81 -2.98 -14.74 -1.26
N GLN A 82 -3.83 -14.47 -0.28
CA GLN A 82 -4.75 -13.33 -0.27
C GLN A 82 -4.54 -12.46 0.97
N MET A 83 -4.37 -11.16 0.77
CA MET A 83 -4.47 -10.18 1.85
C MET A 83 -5.91 -9.74 2.00
N THR A 84 -6.39 -9.62 3.23
CA THR A 84 -7.74 -9.22 3.60
C THR A 84 -7.70 -8.06 4.59
N THR A 85 -8.80 -7.30 4.68
CA THR A 85 -8.99 -6.23 5.65
C THR A 85 -10.16 -6.55 6.58
N GLN A 86 -10.17 -5.99 7.79
CA GLN A 86 -11.23 -6.24 8.77
C GLN A 86 -12.53 -5.51 8.45
N GLY A 87 -12.49 -4.42 7.71
CA GLY A 87 -13.65 -3.56 7.46
C GLY A 87 -14.57 -4.05 6.33
N ASP A 88 -14.06 -4.84 5.39
CA ASP A 88 -14.79 -5.30 4.20
C ASP A 88 -14.28 -6.66 3.74
N ALA A 89 -15.00 -7.71 4.11
CA ALA A 89 -14.66 -9.08 3.74
C ALA A 89 -14.71 -9.36 2.23
N SER A 90 -15.36 -8.49 1.45
CA SER A 90 -15.39 -8.59 -0.02
C SER A 90 -14.18 -7.94 -0.71
N SER A 91 -13.41 -7.16 0.03
CA SER A 91 -12.17 -6.53 -0.46
C SER A 91 -11.00 -7.45 -0.20
N ILE A 92 -10.54 -8.10 -1.26
CA ILE A 92 -9.45 -9.08 -1.23
C ILE A 92 -8.45 -8.72 -2.32
N ILE A 93 -7.15 -8.82 -2.02
CA ILE A 93 -6.09 -8.68 -2.99
C ILE A 93 -5.19 -9.90 -3.01
N ASN A 94 -5.04 -10.52 -4.17
CA ASN A 94 -4.13 -11.64 -4.35
C ASN A 94 -2.69 -11.14 -4.42
N TYR A 95 -1.76 -11.94 -3.94
CA TYR A 95 -0.34 -11.68 -4.06
C TYR A 95 0.46 -12.97 -4.30
N GLN A 96 1.66 -12.82 -4.82
CA GLN A 96 2.64 -13.87 -5.08
C GLN A 96 3.95 -13.50 -4.40
N ILE A 97 4.74 -14.50 -4.03
CA ILE A 97 6.08 -14.31 -3.47
C ILE A 97 7.14 -14.93 -4.38
N PHE A 98 8.33 -14.32 -4.38
CA PHE A 98 9.41 -14.65 -5.31
C PHE A 98 10.75 -14.69 -4.58
N GLY A 99 11.69 -15.47 -5.12
CA GLY A 99 13.04 -15.59 -4.62
C GLY A 99 14.01 -14.55 -5.18
N ASP A 100 13.61 -13.81 -6.20
CA ASP A 100 14.47 -12.88 -6.92
C ASP A 100 13.82 -11.51 -7.15
N SER A 101 14.65 -10.47 -7.30
CA SER A 101 14.19 -9.10 -7.51
C SER A 101 13.54 -8.86 -8.87
N SER A 102 13.81 -9.72 -9.85
CA SER A 102 13.18 -9.66 -11.17
C SER A 102 11.79 -10.30 -11.20
N LEU A 103 11.36 -10.92 -10.08
CA LEU A 103 10.08 -11.60 -9.89
C LEU A 103 9.85 -12.72 -10.92
N SER A 104 10.90 -13.46 -11.23
CA SER A 104 10.87 -14.57 -12.19
C SER A 104 10.79 -15.94 -11.52
N GLU A 105 11.31 -16.07 -10.31
CA GLU A 105 11.32 -17.30 -9.52
C GLU A 105 10.19 -17.26 -8.46
N GLU A 106 9.01 -17.74 -8.83
CA GLU A 106 7.86 -17.77 -7.94
C GLU A 106 7.95 -18.90 -6.91
N TYR A 107 7.74 -18.58 -5.65
CA TYR A 107 7.55 -19.55 -4.57
C TYR A 107 6.05 -19.84 -4.40
N VAL A 108 5.58 -20.90 -5.06
CA VAL A 108 4.18 -21.29 -5.01
C VAL A 108 3.81 -21.80 -3.60
N PHE A 109 2.76 -21.25 -3.01
CA PHE A 109 2.29 -21.66 -1.68
C PHE A 109 1.97 -23.14 -1.59
N GLY A 110 2.44 -23.80 -0.52
CA GLY A 110 2.25 -25.22 -0.26
C GLY A 110 3.20 -26.13 -1.03
N GLN A 111 4.03 -25.61 -1.93
CA GLN A 111 5.06 -26.40 -2.62
C GLN A 111 6.40 -26.35 -1.90
N LEU A 112 7.13 -27.47 -1.97
CA LEU A 112 8.49 -27.57 -1.47
C LEU A 112 9.45 -26.98 -2.49
N HIS A 113 10.21 -25.96 -2.09
CA HIS A 113 11.33 -25.41 -2.85
C HIS A 113 12.63 -25.92 -2.24
N THR A 114 13.50 -26.47 -3.06
CA THR A 114 14.78 -27.05 -2.61
C THR A 114 15.92 -26.38 -3.34
N PHE A 115 16.86 -25.83 -2.57
CA PHE A 115 18.12 -25.25 -3.03
C PHE A 115 19.20 -26.31 -2.86
N THR A 116 19.78 -26.73 -3.96
CA THR A 116 20.85 -27.73 -3.98
C THR A 116 22.25 -27.08 -3.97
N ASP A 117 23.30 -27.90 -4.06
CA ASP A 117 24.68 -27.43 -4.09
C ASP A 117 24.94 -26.30 -5.11
N THR A 118 24.39 -26.37 -6.30
CA THR A 118 24.57 -25.35 -7.36
C THR A 118 23.90 -24.02 -6.96
N ASP A 119 22.64 -24.09 -6.51
CA ASP A 119 21.86 -22.91 -6.11
C ASP A 119 22.50 -22.23 -4.89
N LEU A 120 22.96 -23.03 -3.92
CA LEU A 120 23.62 -22.53 -2.71
C LEU A 120 24.97 -21.86 -3.02
N LEU A 121 25.72 -22.35 -4.02
CA LEU A 121 26.96 -21.72 -4.49
C LEU A 121 26.70 -20.36 -5.14
N ASP A 122 25.67 -20.26 -5.94
CA ASP A 122 25.27 -19.00 -6.57
C ASP A 122 24.87 -17.96 -5.51
N LEU A 123 24.09 -18.37 -4.50
CA LEU A 123 23.73 -17.53 -3.37
C LEU A 123 24.94 -17.09 -2.53
N LEU A 124 25.90 -18.00 -2.26
CA LEU A 124 27.15 -17.65 -1.59
C LEU A 124 27.98 -16.63 -2.35
N GLY A 125 28.03 -16.75 -3.68
CA GLY A 125 28.70 -15.78 -4.54
C GLY A 125 28.13 -14.37 -4.45
N LEU A 126 26.84 -14.25 -4.10
CA LEU A 126 26.15 -12.97 -3.92
C LEU A 126 26.33 -12.37 -2.52
N PHE A 127 26.37 -13.21 -1.46
CA PHE A 127 26.28 -12.77 -0.05
C PHE A 127 27.53 -13.07 0.80
N GLY A 128 28.55 -13.73 0.26
CA GLY A 128 29.79 -14.05 0.96
C GLY A 128 29.69 -15.29 1.87
N ASP A 129 30.07 -15.17 3.14
CA ASP A 129 30.13 -16.31 4.08
C ASP A 129 28.77 -16.78 4.61
N GLN A 130 27.71 -16.05 4.31
CA GLN A 130 26.35 -16.35 4.77
C GLN A 130 25.41 -16.41 3.57
N VAL A 131 24.48 -17.37 3.58
CA VAL A 131 23.42 -17.47 2.59
C VAL A 131 22.14 -16.91 3.18
N GLU A 132 21.62 -15.86 2.55
CA GLU A 132 20.34 -15.29 2.85
C GLU A 132 19.35 -15.66 1.74
N PHE A 133 18.11 -15.96 2.11
CA PHE A 133 17.04 -16.26 1.16
C PHE A 133 16.09 -15.06 1.13
N PRO A 134 16.27 -14.14 0.16
CA PRO A 134 15.41 -12.95 0.07
C PRO A 134 14.01 -13.34 -0.36
N LEU A 135 13.02 -12.56 0.09
CA LEU A 135 11.65 -12.66 -0.36
C LEU A 135 11.19 -11.34 -0.97
N TYR A 136 10.65 -11.44 -2.14
CA TYR A 136 9.97 -10.36 -2.87
C TYR A 136 8.50 -10.72 -3.01
N ALA A 137 7.65 -9.72 -3.16
CA ALA A 137 6.24 -9.97 -3.39
C ALA A 137 5.65 -8.99 -4.41
N ARG A 138 4.62 -9.45 -5.11
CA ARG A 138 3.86 -8.66 -6.08
C ARG A 138 2.38 -8.92 -5.89
N THR A 139 1.57 -7.85 -5.92
CA THR A 139 0.10 -7.98 -5.91
C THR A 139 -0.44 -8.26 -7.30
N GLY A 140 -1.64 -8.84 -7.37
CA GLY A 140 -2.48 -8.77 -8.56
C GLY A 140 -2.97 -7.34 -8.80
N ALA A 141 -3.43 -7.04 -10.01
CA ALA A 141 -4.15 -5.82 -10.35
C ALA A 141 -5.65 -6.11 -10.52
N GLY A 142 -6.47 -5.06 -10.64
CA GLY A 142 -7.90 -5.18 -10.97
C GLY A 142 -8.83 -5.36 -9.78
N SER A 143 -8.35 -5.23 -8.55
CA SER A 143 -9.17 -5.32 -7.34
C SER A 143 -9.80 -3.97 -7.00
N ASN A 144 -11.15 -3.92 -6.87
CA ASN A 144 -11.88 -2.77 -6.34
C ASN A 144 -11.92 -2.87 -4.81
N LEU A 145 -11.04 -2.15 -4.14
CA LEU A 145 -10.77 -2.28 -2.71
C LEU A 145 -11.34 -1.11 -1.92
N SER A 146 -11.85 -1.39 -0.73
CA SER A 146 -12.08 -0.38 0.31
C SER A 146 -10.74 0.12 0.87
N ALA A 147 -10.71 1.34 1.39
CA ALA A 147 -9.55 1.84 2.12
C ALA A 147 -9.34 1.03 3.41
N GLY A 148 -8.09 0.78 3.78
CA GLY A 148 -7.75 0.04 4.98
C GLY A 148 -6.41 -0.68 4.92
N ILE A 149 -6.11 -1.36 6.01
CA ILE A 149 -4.89 -2.17 6.14
C ILE A 149 -5.22 -3.61 5.75
N TYR A 150 -4.56 -4.09 4.71
CA TYR A 150 -4.67 -5.45 4.19
C TYR A 150 -3.51 -6.27 4.68
N THR A 151 -3.80 -7.44 5.25
CA THR A 151 -2.78 -8.32 5.82
C THR A 151 -3.00 -9.77 5.48
N ASP A 152 -1.90 -10.52 5.46
CA ASP A 152 -1.86 -11.96 5.52
C ASP A 152 -0.66 -12.41 6.36
N GLN A 153 -0.63 -13.69 6.73
CA GLN A 153 0.48 -14.32 7.41
C GLN A 153 0.97 -15.52 6.59
N ILE A 154 2.27 -15.58 6.40
CA ILE A 154 2.94 -16.70 5.75
C ILE A 154 3.75 -17.44 6.82
N THR A 155 3.56 -18.74 6.93
CA THR A 155 4.48 -19.61 7.67
C THR A 155 5.53 -20.17 6.70
N ALA A 156 6.80 -19.88 6.95
CA ALA A 156 7.94 -20.46 6.25
C ALA A 156 8.51 -21.61 7.09
N SER A 157 8.42 -22.83 6.57
CA SER A 157 8.95 -24.05 7.20
C SER A 157 10.23 -24.45 6.50
N TRP A 158 11.35 -24.24 7.17
CA TRP A 158 12.70 -24.48 6.67
C TRP A 158 13.24 -25.83 7.13
N ASN A 159 13.96 -26.51 6.24
CA ASN A 159 14.75 -27.70 6.56
C ASN A 159 16.09 -27.62 5.85
N TRP A 160 17.15 -28.07 6.51
CA TRP A 160 18.48 -28.09 5.92
C TRP A 160 19.23 -29.39 6.29
N ASN A 161 20.07 -29.79 5.36
CA ASN A 161 21.02 -30.88 5.56
C ASN A 161 22.24 -30.63 4.66
N TYR A 162 23.34 -30.20 5.24
CA TYR A 162 24.57 -29.91 4.49
C TYR A 162 25.85 -30.22 5.29
N CYS A 163 26.94 -30.32 4.57
CA CYS A 163 28.24 -30.57 5.14
C CYS A 163 28.93 -29.28 5.59
N LYS A 164 29.23 -29.15 6.88
CA LYS A 164 29.93 -27.99 7.46
C LYS A 164 31.45 -28.16 7.47
N GLY A 165 31.99 -29.37 7.36
CA GLY A 165 33.43 -29.61 7.35
C GLY A 165 33.83 -30.76 6.43
N VAL A 166 34.82 -30.53 5.57
CA VAL A 166 35.33 -31.50 4.61
C VAL A 166 36.76 -31.87 4.98
N GLY A 167 37.05 -33.17 5.17
CA GLY A 167 38.38 -33.66 5.52
C GLY A 167 39.21 -34.09 4.32
N LEU A 168 38.73 -35.07 3.59
CA LEU A 168 39.32 -35.55 2.34
C LEU A 168 38.38 -35.17 1.18
N PRO A 169 38.87 -35.04 -0.07
CA PRO A 169 38.01 -34.75 -1.19
C PRO A 169 36.78 -35.65 -1.25
N GLY A 170 35.59 -35.05 -1.13
CA GLY A 170 34.30 -35.74 -1.20
C GLY A 170 33.83 -36.41 0.11
N VAL A 171 34.55 -36.26 1.25
CA VAL A 171 34.13 -36.87 2.52
C VAL A 171 33.69 -35.78 3.52
N CYS A 172 32.43 -35.80 3.89
CA CYS A 172 31.88 -34.94 4.94
C CYS A 172 32.33 -35.41 6.33
N ILE A 173 32.97 -34.53 7.10
CA ILE A 173 33.37 -34.83 8.49
C ILE A 173 32.29 -34.41 9.48
N ILE A 174 31.66 -33.24 9.24
CA ILE A 174 30.62 -32.67 10.10
C ILE A 174 29.40 -32.36 9.26
N ARG A 175 28.37 -33.20 9.39
CA ARG A 175 27.07 -32.97 8.77
C ARG A 175 26.18 -32.22 9.74
N THR A 176 25.50 -31.21 9.22
CA THR A 176 24.56 -30.37 9.97
C THR A 176 23.19 -30.53 9.37
N GLU A 177 22.22 -30.88 10.20
CA GLU A 177 20.83 -31.00 9.85
C GLU A 177 19.97 -30.25 10.86
N GLY A 178 18.82 -29.72 10.41
CA GLY A 178 17.91 -29.03 11.29
C GLY A 178 16.68 -28.47 10.56
N SER A 179 15.83 -27.85 11.34
CA SER A 179 14.63 -27.18 10.84
C SER A 179 14.33 -25.95 11.66
N ALA A 180 13.64 -24.98 11.06
CA ALA A 180 13.11 -23.80 11.72
C ALA A 180 11.79 -23.37 11.08
N GLN A 181 10.98 -22.62 11.83
CA GLN A 181 9.78 -21.98 11.30
C GLN A 181 9.80 -20.50 11.63
N SER A 182 9.36 -19.68 10.69
CA SER A 182 9.12 -18.26 10.90
C SER A 182 7.73 -17.88 10.40
N THR A 183 7.15 -16.87 11.04
CA THR A 183 5.90 -16.24 10.59
C THR A 183 6.24 -14.90 9.99
N ILE A 184 5.87 -14.71 8.74
CA ILE A 184 6.11 -13.50 7.96
C ILE A 184 4.78 -12.76 7.81
N THR A 185 4.72 -11.49 8.22
CA THR A 185 3.54 -10.66 8.02
C THR A 185 3.63 -9.95 6.67
N VAL A 186 2.60 -10.11 5.84
CA VAL A 186 2.44 -9.35 4.59
C VAL A 186 1.47 -8.21 4.83
N LYS A 187 1.82 -6.99 4.41
CA LYS A 187 1.01 -5.79 4.65
C LYS A 187 0.99 -4.86 3.43
N LEU A 188 -0.22 -4.40 3.09
CA LEU A 188 -0.48 -3.29 2.17
C LEU A 188 -1.45 -2.32 2.85
N GLU A 189 -1.20 -1.03 2.76
CA GLU A 189 -2.13 0.01 3.17
C GLU A 189 -2.78 0.63 1.93
N VAL A 190 -4.11 0.51 1.82
CA VAL A 190 -4.89 1.14 0.76
C VAL A 190 -5.49 2.43 1.29
N THR A 191 -5.08 3.56 0.70
CA THR A 191 -5.62 4.87 1.05
C THR A 191 -6.86 5.21 0.22
N PRO A 192 -7.82 5.96 0.80
CA PRO A 192 -8.94 6.46 0.03
C PRO A 192 -8.48 7.48 -1.00
N ASP A 193 -9.21 7.56 -2.10
CA ASP A 193 -8.95 8.48 -3.21
C ASP A 193 -10.24 8.76 -3.99
N CYS A 194 -10.30 9.86 -4.75
CA CYS A 194 -11.42 10.19 -5.63
C CYS A 194 -10.94 10.69 -6.99
N MET A 195 -11.59 10.23 -8.03
CA MET A 195 -11.53 10.85 -9.35
C MET A 195 -12.62 11.91 -9.44
N ILE A 196 -12.25 13.14 -9.79
CA ILE A 196 -13.13 14.30 -9.82
C ILE A 196 -13.27 14.82 -11.24
N THR A 197 -14.52 15.07 -11.68
CA THR A 197 -14.84 15.79 -12.91
C THR A 197 -15.65 17.01 -12.56
N ALA A 198 -15.10 18.20 -12.79
CA ALA A 198 -15.76 19.48 -12.56
C ALA A 198 -15.66 20.32 -13.84
N PRO A 199 -16.78 20.65 -14.47
CA PRO A 199 -16.79 21.48 -15.67
C PRO A 199 -16.58 22.97 -15.33
N ASP A 200 -16.11 23.74 -16.31
CA ASP A 200 -16.00 25.19 -16.19
C ASP A 200 -17.39 25.85 -16.08
N ILE A 201 -17.47 26.94 -15.33
CA ILE A 201 -18.68 27.76 -15.20
C ILE A 201 -18.57 28.92 -16.14
N ASP A 202 -19.42 28.99 -17.18
CA ASP A 202 -19.53 30.11 -18.11
C ASP A 202 -20.87 30.81 -17.91
N PHE A 203 -20.81 32.04 -17.42
CA PHE A 203 -21.99 32.90 -17.25
C PHE A 203 -22.43 33.60 -18.54
N GLY A 204 -21.66 33.44 -19.63
CA GLY A 204 -21.89 34.11 -20.89
C GLY A 204 -21.59 35.62 -20.85
N SER A 205 -22.34 36.41 -21.53
CA SER A 205 -22.15 37.86 -21.60
C SER A 205 -23.46 38.64 -21.40
N SER A 206 -23.39 39.72 -20.63
CA SER A 206 -24.51 40.62 -20.41
C SER A 206 -24.02 42.07 -20.27
N PRO A 207 -24.77 43.06 -20.78
CA PRO A 207 -24.44 44.48 -20.61
C PRO A 207 -24.63 44.97 -19.17
N LEU A 208 -25.44 44.28 -18.37
CA LEU A 208 -25.76 44.64 -16.99
C LEU A 208 -25.66 43.42 -16.09
N VAL A 209 -25.25 43.62 -14.84
CA VAL A 209 -25.17 42.56 -13.82
C VAL A 209 -26.50 41.81 -13.65
N ALA A 210 -27.62 42.51 -13.70
CA ALA A 210 -28.95 41.93 -13.56
C ALA A 210 -29.40 41.05 -14.75
N GLY A 211 -28.64 41.06 -15.85
CA GLY A 211 -28.97 40.30 -17.06
C GLY A 211 -28.22 38.96 -17.19
N PHE A 212 -27.43 38.57 -16.21
CA PHE A 212 -26.83 37.25 -16.19
C PHE A 212 -27.81 36.22 -15.61
N ASP A 213 -28.02 35.13 -16.34
CA ASP A 213 -28.79 33.99 -15.86
C ASP A 213 -27.93 33.12 -14.94
N PRO A 214 -28.52 32.47 -13.93
CA PRO A 214 -27.83 31.45 -13.15
C PRO A 214 -27.42 30.25 -14.01
N VAL A 215 -26.25 29.68 -13.73
CA VAL A 215 -25.71 28.50 -14.39
C VAL A 215 -25.86 27.30 -13.48
N SER A 216 -26.50 26.23 -13.95
CA SER A 216 -26.63 24.97 -13.22
C SER A 216 -25.76 23.89 -13.88
N GLN A 217 -24.91 23.22 -13.09
CA GLN A 217 -24.03 22.19 -13.56
C GLN A 217 -23.81 21.11 -12.47
N VAL A 218 -22.94 20.15 -12.74
CA VAL A 218 -22.69 18.96 -11.89
C VAL A 218 -21.20 18.78 -11.68
N ILE A 219 -20.80 18.54 -10.45
CA ILE A 219 -19.51 17.95 -10.11
C ILE A 219 -19.74 16.45 -9.91
N SER A 220 -18.97 15.62 -10.62
CA SER A 220 -19.04 14.15 -10.53
C SER A 220 -17.80 13.60 -9.85
N LEU A 221 -18.00 12.73 -8.86
CA LEU A 221 -16.92 12.04 -8.15
C LEU A 221 -17.10 10.53 -8.25
N THR A 222 -15.99 9.82 -8.49
CA THR A 222 -15.91 8.36 -8.25
C THR A 222 -14.88 8.17 -7.17
N CYS A 223 -15.33 7.78 -5.97
CA CYS A 223 -14.47 7.65 -4.80
C CYS A 223 -14.28 6.19 -4.40
N THR A 224 -13.23 5.92 -3.63
CA THR A 224 -12.92 4.60 -3.08
C THR A 224 -14.15 3.96 -2.46
N LYS A 225 -14.35 2.68 -2.76
CA LYS A 225 -15.43 1.86 -2.22
C LYS A 225 -15.55 2.01 -0.69
N ASN A 226 -16.78 2.20 -0.20
CA ASN A 226 -17.11 2.36 1.21
C ASN A 226 -16.42 3.54 1.93
N SER A 227 -15.80 4.49 1.20
CA SER A 227 -15.18 5.65 1.85
C SER A 227 -16.22 6.67 2.29
N SER A 228 -15.94 7.35 3.41
CA SER A 228 -16.70 8.52 3.86
C SER A 228 -15.89 9.76 3.53
N PHE A 229 -16.53 10.78 2.96
CA PHE A 229 -15.85 11.99 2.57
C PHE A 229 -16.78 13.22 2.57
N THR A 230 -16.19 14.40 2.51
CA THR A 230 -16.89 15.66 2.29
C THR A 230 -16.27 16.41 1.12
N ILE A 231 -17.07 17.20 0.39
CA ILE A 231 -16.65 17.96 -0.78
C ILE A 231 -16.76 19.44 -0.47
N GLY A 232 -15.67 20.19 -0.69
CA GLY A 232 -15.61 21.62 -0.52
C GLY A 232 -15.25 22.37 -1.80
N LEU A 233 -15.72 23.61 -1.89
CA LEU A 233 -15.33 24.57 -2.91
C LEU A 233 -14.70 25.78 -2.22
N ASN A 234 -13.45 26.12 -2.57
CA ASN A 234 -12.83 27.32 -1.99
C ASN A 234 -13.50 28.61 -2.47
N ASP A 235 -13.03 29.74 -1.96
CA ASP A 235 -13.60 31.06 -2.29
C ASP A 235 -13.06 31.67 -3.60
N GLY A 236 -12.17 30.94 -4.30
CA GLY A 236 -11.50 31.42 -5.51
C GLY A 236 -10.25 32.24 -5.21
N VAL A 237 -9.48 32.52 -6.26
CA VAL A 237 -8.19 33.24 -6.15
C VAL A 237 -8.37 34.74 -5.95
N ASN A 238 -9.55 35.28 -6.30
CA ASN A 238 -9.86 36.72 -6.22
C ASN A 238 -10.80 37.07 -5.06
N ALA A 239 -11.03 36.15 -4.13
CA ALA A 239 -11.97 36.34 -3.03
C ALA A 239 -11.61 37.52 -2.11
N SER A 240 -12.62 38.12 -1.48
CA SER A 240 -12.44 39.15 -0.45
C SER A 240 -13.51 39.03 0.62
N GLY A 241 -13.08 38.91 1.89
CA GLY A 241 -14.00 38.74 3.00
C GLY A 241 -14.90 37.53 2.92
N GLY A 242 -14.46 36.45 2.25
CA GLY A 242 -15.23 35.24 2.01
C GLY A 242 -16.19 35.31 0.81
N GLN A 243 -16.29 36.45 0.14
CA GLN A 243 -17.09 36.62 -1.07
C GLN A 243 -16.29 36.22 -2.31
N ARG A 244 -16.84 35.33 -3.15
CA ARG A 244 -16.26 34.92 -4.44
C ARG A 244 -16.34 36.06 -5.45
N ARG A 245 -15.26 36.30 -6.18
CA ARG A 245 -15.18 37.37 -7.19
C ARG A 245 -14.37 36.89 -8.38
N MET A 246 -14.87 37.14 -9.58
CA MET A 246 -14.07 37.12 -10.80
C MET A 246 -13.37 38.49 -10.96
N ALA A 247 -12.19 38.52 -11.55
CA ALA A 247 -11.40 39.73 -11.78
C ALA A 247 -11.16 39.98 -13.27
N PHE A 248 -11.16 41.28 -13.63
CA PHE A 248 -10.62 41.80 -14.87
C PHE A 248 -9.85 43.11 -14.55
N ASP A 249 -8.55 43.11 -14.74
CA ASP A 249 -7.63 44.16 -14.26
C ASP A 249 -7.83 44.42 -12.75
N SER A 250 -8.22 45.64 -12.39
CA SER A 250 -8.53 46.07 -11.01
C SER A 250 -10.01 45.99 -10.65
N ASN A 251 -10.85 45.48 -11.55
CA ASN A 251 -12.30 45.43 -11.38
C ASN A 251 -12.72 44.00 -11.01
N TYR A 252 -13.82 43.93 -10.25
CA TYR A 252 -14.32 42.65 -9.74
C TYR A 252 -15.80 42.49 -10.05
N LEU A 253 -16.21 41.21 -10.24
CA LEU A 253 -17.60 40.82 -10.45
C LEU A 253 -17.90 39.69 -9.43
N GLU A 254 -18.75 39.98 -8.44
CA GLU A 254 -19.11 39.08 -7.38
C GLU A 254 -20.07 38.00 -7.86
N TYR A 255 -19.84 36.76 -7.40
CA TYR A 255 -20.70 35.62 -7.68
C TYR A 255 -20.76 34.68 -6.50
N GLU A 256 -21.69 33.73 -6.53
CA GLU A 256 -21.78 32.69 -5.53
C GLU A 256 -22.16 31.34 -6.14
N ILE A 257 -21.77 30.24 -5.46
CA ILE A 257 -22.08 28.85 -5.82
C ILE A 257 -22.91 28.23 -4.69
N TYR A 258 -24.10 27.77 -5.06
CA TYR A 258 -25.06 27.17 -4.13
C TYR A 258 -25.21 25.68 -4.34
N LYS A 259 -25.49 24.93 -3.26
CA LYS A 259 -25.78 23.50 -3.28
C LYS A 259 -27.09 23.21 -4.01
N SER A 260 -27.06 22.37 -5.03
CA SER A 260 -28.23 22.00 -5.83
C SER A 260 -29.05 23.23 -6.25
N SER A 261 -30.37 23.23 -6.08
CA SER A 261 -31.27 24.35 -6.35
C SER A 261 -31.53 25.23 -5.12
N SER A 262 -30.80 25.00 -4.01
CA SER A 262 -31.00 25.76 -2.76
C SER A 262 -30.37 27.16 -2.81
N THR A 263 -30.48 27.89 -1.70
CA THR A 263 -29.74 29.13 -1.44
C THR A 263 -28.60 28.94 -0.45
N GLU A 264 -28.29 27.68 -0.09
CA GLU A 264 -27.18 27.35 0.78
C GLU A 264 -25.87 27.41 0.00
N ARG A 265 -24.95 28.19 0.49
CA ARG A 265 -23.62 28.32 -0.08
C ARG A 265 -22.89 26.97 -0.08
N TRP A 266 -22.23 26.63 -1.17
CA TRP A 266 -21.29 25.55 -1.22
C TRP A 266 -19.87 26.09 -1.01
N GLY A 267 -19.33 25.93 0.21
CA GLY A 267 -18.04 26.45 0.62
C GLY A 267 -17.05 25.35 0.98
N SER A 268 -15.94 25.76 1.60
CA SER A 268 -14.82 24.87 1.94
C SER A 268 -14.80 24.41 3.40
N ALA A 269 -15.68 24.93 4.26
CA ALA A 269 -15.61 24.67 5.69
C ALA A 269 -16.97 24.36 6.34
N GLY A 270 -16.95 23.48 7.35
CA GLY A 270 -18.09 23.17 8.18
C GLY A 270 -19.33 22.77 7.39
N ALA A 271 -20.49 23.34 7.76
CA ALA A 271 -21.77 23.04 7.12
C ALA A 271 -21.89 23.53 5.66
N GLU A 272 -20.96 24.35 5.18
CA GLU A 272 -20.93 24.75 3.77
C GLU A 272 -20.41 23.63 2.86
N ARG A 273 -19.66 22.65 3.38
CA ARG A 273 -19.26 21.46 2.62
C ARG A 273 -20.48 20.57 2.32
N ARG A 274 -20.39 19.72 1.34
CA ARG A 274 -21.37 18.66 1.09
C ARG A 274 -20.82 17.34 1.62
N GLU A 275 -21.66 16.60 2.32
CA GLU A 275 -21.37 15.22 2.74
C GLU A 275 -21.53 14.27 1.54
N GLN A 276 -20.89 13.10 1.60
CA GLN A 276 -21.10 12.05 0.58
C GLN A 276 -22.59 11.71 0.40
N SER A 277 -23.36 11.74 1.50
CA SER A 277 -24.79 11.46 1.51
C SER A 277 -25.65 12.53 0.82
N ASP A 278 -25.09 13.72 0.56
CA ASP A 278 -25.79 14.83 -0.13
C ASP A 278 -25.80 14.66 -1.66
N VAL A 279 -25.49 13.47 -2.15
CA VAL A 279 -25.50 13.13 -3.56
C VAL A 279 -26.90 13.39 -4.18
N ASP A 280 -26.94 14.06 -5.33
CA ASP A 280 -28.20 14.29 -6.06
C ASP A 280 -28.56 13.09 -6.95
N THR A 281 -27.58 12.43 -7.55
CA THR A 281 -27.74 11.18 -8.30
C THR A 281 -26.53 10.27 -8.15
N GLY A 282 -26.80 8.97 -8.04
CA GLY A 282 -25.82 7.93 -7.68
C GLY A 282 -26.06 7.42 -6.27
N ASP A 283 -25.27 6.46 -5.85
CA ASP A 283 -25.39 5.88 -4.52
C ASP A 283 -24.69 6.76 -3.46
N ALA A 284 -25.35 6.96 -2.32
CA ALA A 284 -24.80 7.73 -1.20
C ALA A 284 -23.51 7.10 -0.64
N ILE A 285 -23.37 5.77 -0.72
CA ILE A 285 -22.15 5.05 -0.35
C ILE A 285 -21.38 4.72 -1.62
N PRO A 286 -20.13 5.17 -1.78
CA PRO A 286 -19.36 4.90 -2.98
C PRO A 286 -19.13 3.38 -3.17
N ASP A 287 -19.30 2.93 -4.39
CA ASP A 287 -18.97 1.55 -4.79
C ASP A 287 -17.57 1.42 -5.45
N GLY A 288 -16.87 2.53 -5.63
CA GLY A 288 -15.55 2.57 -6.29
C GLY A 288 -15.61 2.62 -7.82
N ILE A 289 -16.79 2.61 -8.41
CA ILE A 289 -16.99 2.49 -9.88
C ILE A 289 -17.99 3.52 -10.38
N THR A 290 -19.15 3.64 -9.73
CA THR A 290 -20.27 4.48 -10.17
C THR A 290 -20.06 5.94 -9.75
N PRO A 291 -20.15 6.92 -10.67
CA PRO A 291 -20.04 8.32 -10.31
C PRO A 291 -21.18 8.78 -9.40
N GLN A 292 -20.83 9.53 -8.36
CA GLN A 292 -21.72 10.27 -7.50
C GLN A 292 -21.79 11.72 -8.00
N ASN A 293 -22.99 12.23 -8.26
CA ASN A 293 -23.20 13.54 -8.89
C ASN A 293 -23.76 14.53 -7.88
N TYR A 294 -23.14 15.69 -7.82
CA TYR A 294 -23.46 16.79 -6.94
C TYR A 294 -23.81 18.02 -7.79
N ASN A 295 -25.10 18.31 -7.89
CA ASN A 295 -25.60 19.47 -8.63
C ASN A 295 -25.24 20.78 -7.92
N TYR A 296 -25.01 21.82 -8.66
CA TYR A 296 -24.84 23.16 -8.13
C TYR A 296 -25.43 24.22 -9.05
N ARG A 297 -25.66 25.40 -8.47
CA ARG A 297 -26.10 26.58 -9.17
C ARG A 297 -25.14 27.73 -8.86
N ALA A 298 -24.49 28.25 -9.88
CA ALA A 298 -23.66 29.45 -9.80
C ALA A 298 -24.47 30.68 -10.25
N GLN A 299 -24.30 31.78 -9.56
CA GLN A 299 -25.08 33.01 -9.85
C GLN A 299 -24.22 34.25 -9.62
N ILE A 300 -24.31 35.21 -10.55
CA ILE A 300 -23.76 36.55 -10.37
C ILE A 300 -24.63 37.30 -9.33
N MET A 301 -23.96 37.99 -8.37
CA MET A 301 -24.65 38.75 -7.33
C MET A 301 -25.18 40.04 -7.90
N THR A 302 -26.51 40.20 -7.94
CA THR A 302 -27.17 41.36 -8.57
C THR A 302 -27.18 42.62 -7.69
N SER A 303 -26.80 42.53 -6.42
CA SER A 303 -26.70 43.66 -5.49
C SER A 303 -25.48 44.56 -5.69
N GLN A 304 -24.61 44.23 -6.63
CA GLN A 304 -23.41 45.01 -6.95
C GLN A 304 -23.62 45.95 -8.12
N ASN A 305 -22.78 46.99 -8.23
CA ASN A 305 -22.77 47.86 -9.41
C ASN A 305 -22.22 47.11 -10.62
N THR A 306 -22.73 47.44 -11.83
CA THR A 306 -22.16 46.87 -13.06
C THR A 306 -20.75 47.42 -13.26
N PRO A 307 -19.72 46.53 -13.27
CA PRO A 307 -18.35 46.95 -13.48
C PRO A 307 -18.06 47.25 -14.97
N PRO A 308 -16.89 47.82 -15.34
CA PRO A 308 -16.51 48.02 -16.72
C PRO A 308 -16.58 46.76 -17.59
N ALA A 309 -16.86 46.94 -18.90
CA ALA A 309 -16.86 45.81 -19.83
C ALA A 309 -15.47 45.11 -19.88
N GLY A 310 -15.46 43.81 -19.84
CA GLY A 310 -14.25 42.99 -19.86
C GLY A 310 -14.54 41.50 -19.67
N THR A 311 -13.53 40.68 -19.80
CA THR A 311 -13.63 39.23 -19.50
C THR A 311 -13.18 38.99 -18.05
N TYR A 312 -14.13 38.67 -17.17
CA TYR A 312 -13.92 38.42 -15.77
C TYR A 312 -13.70 36.95 -15.55
N THR A 313 -12.62 36.59 -14.85
CA THR A 313 -12.24 35.19 -14.56
C THR A 313 -11.91 34.99 -13.10
N ASP A 314 -12.13 33.76 -12.61
CA ASP A 314 -11.69 33.28 -11.31
C ASP A 314 -11.30 31.78 -11.42
N SER A 315 -10.66 31.23 -10.40
CA SER A 315 -10.34 29.81 -10.30
C SER A 315 -10.80 29.28 -8.95
N ILE A 316 -11.65 28.25 -8.98
CA ILE A 316 -12.16 27.53 -7.82
C ILE A 316 -11.46 26.18 -7.71
N ILE A 317 -11.06 25.82 -6.50
CA ILE A 317 -10.55 24.50 -6.18
C ILE A 317 -11.68 23.67 -5.58
N VAL A 318 -11.91 22.49 -6.15
CA VAL A 318 -12.72 21.42 -5.55
C VAL A 318 -11.80 20.57 -4.69
N ASP A 319 -12.07 20.42 -3.41
CA ASP A 319 -11.34 19.57 -2.50
C ASP A 319 -12.22 18.48 -1.88
N VAL A 320 -11.63 17.31 -1.68
CA VAL A 320 -12.26 16.18 -1.00
C VAL A 320 -11.47 15.88 0.27
N GLN A 321 -12.19 15.71 1.38
CA GLN A 321 -11.61 15.36 2.69
C GLN A 321 -12.23 14.05 3.17
N PHE A 322 -11.35 13.08 3.53
CA PHE A 322 -11.69 11.78 4.08
C PHE A 322 -11.63 11.76 5.61
#